data_cd2d6b22b4fe463d4cdce96c648a3c27
#
_entry.id   cd2d6b22b4fe463d4cdce96c648a3c27
#
_cell.length_a   1.000
_cell.length_b   1.000
_cell.length_c   1.000
_cell.angle_alpha   90.00
_cell.angle_beta   90.00
_cell.angle_gamma   90.00
#
_symmetry.space_group_name_H-M   'P 1'
#
loop_
_entity.id
_entity.type
_entity.pdbx_description
1 polymer ?
#
loop_
_entity_poly.entity_id
_entity_poly.type
_entity_poly.pdbx_seq_one_letter_code
_entity_poly.pdbx_strand_id
1 'polypeptide(L)' 'MVISAQVSLYPLRQERLSPALEVVKTAFEAHGLHPKVGAMSTLVGGESALVFSALRDAFDQAAGMGQVVMTVTLSNACPV' A
#
# COMPACT_ATOMS: atom_id res chain seq x y z
N MET A 1 15.18 6.97 -8.49
CA MET A 1 15.49 6.90 -7.04
C MET A 1 14.72 5.74 -6.43
N VAL A 2 15.40 4.84 -5.76
CA VAL A 2 14.76 3.72 -5.08
C VAL A 2 14.35 4.17 -3.69
N ILE A 3 13.10 3.89 -3.33
CA ILE A 3 12.56 4.23 -2.02
C ILE A 3 11.91 3.00 -1.39
N SER A 4 11.66 3.07 -0.10
CA SER A 4 10.84 2.09 0.60
C SER A 4 9.64 2.78 1.21
N ALA A 5 8.55 2.04 1.33
CA ALA A 5 7.30 2.53 1.90
C ALA A 5 6.76 1.52 2.88
N GLN A 6 6.27 2.02 4.00
CA GLN A 6 5.51 1.24 4.97
C GLN A 6 4.08 1.77 4.93
N VAL A 7 3.14 0.91 4.58
CA VAL A 7 1.77 1.30 4.29
C VAL A 7 0.82 0.62 5.27
N SER A 8 -0.01 1.41 5.91
CA SER A 8 -1.09 0.90 6.76
C SER A 8 -2.41 1.43 6.22
N LEU A 9 -3.36 0.54 6.01
CA LEU A 9 -4.68 0.90 5.49
C LEU A 9 -5.74 0.43 6.47
N TYR A 10 -6.63 1.35 6.84
CA TYR A 10 -7.69 1.07 7.79
C TYR A 10 -9.04 1.42 7.15
N PRO A 11 -9.85 0.42 6.79
CA PRO A 11 -11.22 0.68 6.37
C PRO A 11 -12.05 1.11 7.58
N LEU A 12 -12.86 2.13 7.37
CA LEU A 12 -13.75 2.64 8.41
C LEU A 12 -15.14 2.07 8.22
N ARG A 13 -15.79 1.73 9.33
CA ARG A 13 -17.17 1.24 9.30
C ARG A 13 -17.36 -0.03 8.47
N GLN A 14 -16.31 -0.85 8.40
CA GLN A 14 -16.35 -2.14 7.72
C GLN A 14 -15.93 -3.21 8.70
N GLU A 15 -16.61 -4.35 8.64
CA GLU A 15 -16.34 -5.45 9.54
C GLU A 15 -15.08 -6.24 9.18
N ARG A 16 -14.63 -6.15 7.93
CA ARG A 16 -13.51 -6.95 7.43
C ARG A 16 -12.39 -6.06 6.90
N LEU A 17 -11.17 -6.37 7.34
CA LEU A 17 -9.96 -5.75 6.82
C LEU A 17 -9.46 -6.42 5.54
N SER A 18 -9.73 -7.72 5.39
CA SER A 18 -9.13 -8.53 4.33
C SER A 18 -9.34 -7.99 2.91
N PRO A 19 -10.54 -7.54 2.52
CA PRO A 19 -10.71 -7.02 1.16
C PRO A 19 -9.83 -5.80 0.87
N ALA A 20 -9.67 -4.90 1.83
CA ALA A 20 -8.84 -3.72 1.66
C ALA A 20 -7.37 -4.08 1.57
N LEU A 21 -6.92 -5.04 2.38
CA LEU A 21 -5.53 -5.50 2.34
C LEU A 21 -5.21 -6.19 1.01
N GLU A 22 -6.13 -6.98 0.47
CA GLU A 22 -5.95 -7.61 -0.82
C GLU A 22 -5.85 -6.59 -1.95
N VAL A 23 -6.62 -5.52 -1.88
CA VAL A 23 -6.55 -4.42 -2.85
C VAL A 23 -5.16 -3.79 -2.85
N VAL A 24 -4.59 -3.52 -1.68
CA VAL A 24 -3.25 -2.94 -1.55
C VAL A 24 -2.21 -3.86 -2.17
N LYS A 25 -2.25 -5.14 -1.81
CA LYS A 25 -1.31 -6.12 -2.34
C LYS A 25 -1.40 -6.22 -3.86
N THR A 26 -2.62 -6.35 -4.38
CA THR A 26 -2.85 -6.47 -5.82
C THR A 26 -2.38 -5.23 -6.57
N ALA A 27 -2.64 -4.05 -6.04
CA ALA A 27 -2.21 -2.81 -6.68
C ALA A 27 -0.68 -2.72 -6.77
N PHE A 28 0.02 -3.11 -5.71
CA PHE A 28 1.48 -3.11 -5.73
C PHE A 28 2.02 -4.13 -6.73
N GLU A 29 1.46 -5.33 -6.75
CA GLU A 29 1.88 -6.38 -7.68
C GLU A 29 1.64 -5.98 -9.13
N ALA A 30 0.54 -5.27 -9.41
CA ALA A 30 0.23 -4.79 -10.74
C ALA A 30 1.27 -3.79 -11.28
N HIS A 31 1.98 -3.10 -10.38
CA HIS A 31 3.06 -2.21 -10.76
C HIS A 31 4.43 -2.88 -10.72
N GLY A 32 4.47 -4.19 -10.64
CA GLY A 32 5.73 -4.95 -10.63
C GLY A 32 6.47 -4.91 -9.30
N LEU A 33 5.82 -4.48 -8.24
CA LEU A 33 6.41 -4.44 -6.91
C LEU A 33 6.12 -5.73 -6.15
N HIS A 34 6.90 -5.98 -5.11
CA HIS A 34 6.79 -7.21 -4.32
C HIS A 34 6.50 -6.84 -2.86
N PRO A 35 5.22 -6.61 -2.52
CA PRO A 35 4.86 -6.21 -1.17
C PRO A 35 5.05 -7.35 -0.17
N LYS A 36 5.50 -6.99 1.03
CA LYS A 36 5.54 -7.90 2.17
C LYS A 36 4.43 -7.51 3.12
N VAL A 37 3.41 -8.33 3.19
CA VAL A 37 2.25 -8.08 4.05
C VAL A 37 2.56 -8.58 5.44
N GLY A 38 2.57 -7.66 6.40
CA GLY A 38 2.76 -7.98 7.81
C GLY A 38 1.45 -7.88 8.56
N ALA A 39 1.52 -8.06 9.89
CA ALA A 39 0.34 -8.05 10.74
C ALA A 39 -0.33 -6.67 10.80
N MET A 40 0.46 -5.60 10.73
CA MET A 40 -0.05 -4.23 10.93
C MET A 40 0.29 -3.28 9.79
N SER A 41 1.13 -3.70 8.86
CA SER A 41 1.52 -2.85 7.75
C SER A 41 2.06 -3.69 6.60
N THR A 42 2.11 -3.08 5.42
CA THR A 42 2.70 -3.68 4.23
C THR A 42 3.97 -2.91 3.87
N LEU A 43 5.06 -3.63 3.65
CA LEU A 43 6.33 -3.04 3.24
C LEU A 43 6.53 -3.25 1.75
N VAL A 44 6.99 -2.21 1.07
CA VAL A 44 7.30 -2.30 -0.35
C VAL A 44 8.49 -1.42 -0.67
N GLY A 45 9.30 -1.84 -1.62
CA GLY A 45 10.42 -1.05 -2.11
C GLY A 45 10.47 -1.06 -3.63
N GLY A 46 11.03 -0.02 -4.21
CA GLY A 46 11.18 0.08 -5.66
C GLY A 46 11.43 1.52 -6.11
N GLU A 47 11.40 1.71 -7.42
CA GLU A 47 11.55 3.05 -7.99
C GLU A 47 10.41 3.94 -7.51
N SER A 48 10.75 5.19 -7.19
CA SER A 48 9.79 6.13 -6.62
C SER A 48 8.55 6.30 -7.49
N ALA A 49 8.72 6.38 -8.81
CA ALA A 49 7.58 6.54 -9.72
C ALA A 49 6.61 5.36 -9.61
N LEU A 50 7.12 4.14 -9.52
CA LEU A 50 6.29 2.95 -9.40
C LEU A 50 5.62 2.88 -8.03
N VAL A 51 6.35 3.21 -6.97
CA VAL A 51 5.81 3.18 -5.61
C VAL A 51 4.67 4.19 -5.48
N PHE A 52 4.86 5.42 -5.95
CA PHE A 52 3.80 6.44 -5.87
C PHE A 52 2.59 6.08 -6.72
N SER A 53 2.80 5.54 -7.92
CA SER A 53 1.69 5.10 -8.76
C SER A 53 0.90 3.98 -8.10
N ALA A 54 1.59 3.03 -7.50
CA ALA A 54 0.95 1.92 -6.80
C ALA A 54 0.19 2.38 -5.57
N LEU A 55 0.74 3.33 -4.81
CA LEU A 55 0.05 3.90 -3.64
C LEU A 55 -1.24 4.59 -4.06
N ARG A 56 -1.19 5.36 -5.13
CA ARG A 56 -2.38 6.03 -5.67
C ARG A 56 -3.45 5.02 -6.05
N ASP A 57 -3.08 4.00 -6.81
CA ASP A 57 -4.03 2.99 -7.26
C ASP A 57 -4.60 2.21 -6.08
N ALA A 58 -3.77 1.87 -5.10
CA ALA A 58 -4.22 1.17 -3.91
C ALA A 58 -5.25 2.00 -3.14
N PHE A 59 -4.96 3.28 -2.95
CA PHE A 59 -5.88 4.16 -2.25
C PHE A 59 -7.19 4.33 -3.02
N ASP A 60 -7.10 4.59 -4.32
CA ASP A 60 -8.30 4.80 -5.15
C ASP A 60 -9.19 3.58 -5.15
N GLN A 61 -8.63 2.38 -5.28
CA GLN A 61 -9.41 1.15 -5.27
C GLN A 61 -10.03 0.88 -3.91
N ALA A 62 -9.27 1.08 -2.85
CA ALA A 62 -9.78 0.88 -1.49
C ALA A 62 -10.88 1.90 -1.17
N ALA A 63 -10.70 3.15 -1.59
CA ALA A 63 -11.68 4.21 -1.39
C ALA A 63 -12.98 3.93 -2.15
N GLY A 64 -12.90 3.20 -3.27
CA GLY A 64 -14.08 2.77 -4.00
C GLY A 64 -14.94 1.77 -3.24
N MET A 65 -14.39 1.12 -2.21
CA MET A 65 -15.09 0.14 -1.38
C MET A 65 -15.70 0.76 -0.13
N GLY A 66 -15.39 2.01 0.17
CA GLY A 66 -15.88 2.70 1.36
C GLY A 66 -14.85 3.70 1.88
N GLN A 67 -15.10 4.20 3.07
CA GLN A 67 -14.20 5.15 3.71
C GLN A 67 -12.97 4.42 4.23
N VAL A 68 -11.77 4.95 3.92
CA VAL A 68 -10.51 4.36 4.35
C VAL A 68 -9.54 5.43 4.80
N VAL A 69 -8.62 5.05 5.66
CA VAL A 69 -7.48 5.87 6.06
C VAL A 69 -6.22 5.12 5.66
N MET A 70 -5.34 5.77 4.92
CA MET A 70 -4.05 5.20 4.54
C MET A 70 -2.95 6.05 5.14
N THR A 71 -2.07 5.41 5.88
CA THR A 71 -0.87 6.04 6.43
C THR A 71 0.35 5.46 5.73
N VAL A 72 1.24 6.32 5.26
CA VAL A 72 2.42 5.89 4.53
C VAL A 72 3.65 6.56 5.12
N THR A 73 4.66 5.74 5.41
CA THR A 73 5.98 6.23 5.79
C THR A 73 6.93 5.92 4.63
N LEU A 74 7.55 6.95 4.10
CA LEU A 74 8.47 6.82 2.96
C LEU A 74 9.90 7.09 3.41
N SER A 75 10.86 6.36 2.83
CA SER A 75 12.28 6.57 3.10
C SER A 75 13.09 6.27 1.85
N ASN A 76 14.14 7.06 1.63
CA ASN A 76 15.16 6.74 0.65
C ASN A 76 16.48 6.33 1.31
N ALA A 77 16.48 6.22 2.63
CA ALA A 77 17.70 5.99 3.40
C ALA A 77 17.90 4.52 3.78
N CYS A 78 16.82 3.75 3.78
CA CYS A 78 16.85 2.37 4.22
C CYS A 78 16.26 1.47 3.14
N PRO A 79 17.07 0.79 2.35
CA PRO A 79 16.55 -0.17 1.38
C PRO A 79 15.87 -1.33 2.13
N VAL A 80 14.79 -1.79 1.58
CA VAL A 80 14.01 -2.90 2.12
C VAL A 80 14.36 -4.17 1.37
#